data_575e3ac0cc7e38c97bf48d0b86e092b9
#
_entry.id   575e3ac0cc7e38c97bf48d0b86e092b9
#
_cell.length_a   1.000
_cell.length_b   1.000
_cell.length_c   1.000
_cell.angle_alpha   90.00
_cell.angle_beta   90.00
_cell.angle_gamma   90.00
#
_symmetry.space_group_name_H-M   'P 1'
#
loop_
_entity.id
_entity.type
_entity.pdbx_description
1 polymer ?
#
loop_
_entity_poly.entity_id
_entity_poly.type
_entity_poly.pdbx_seq_one_letter_code
_entity_poly.pdbx_strand_id
1 'polypeptide(L)'
;MRYTLIDGQGNFGNEDGDGPAAMRYTEARLERLAEHMLDDIEKDTVDFQLNFDDSEKEPVILPTRIPQLLINGSSGIAVGMATNIMPHNLTEVIDGCIAFIDKRDITIDELMQYVKAPDFPTGGVIYGMEGVKAAMHFGRGRVVLRGKLHVDAKANGKEQIIITEVPYQVNRDILTNRIGELVNEKVIDGIAHVNNESNNKEGTRIVLDLRRDAVANVIINQLYKHTELQTSFGVNNVALVKGRPRTLNVKEMISEFVEFRHEVVVRRTQFELREAEKKAHLLQGYLIALDHLDEVISLIRSSATPEIAKENLINAGWGLDEIQAKAILELRLQRLTGMEREKIKQEYDELMKLITYLKDLLSDEVKRFDVIKKELLEIKEKFGDGRKTEITDLDDEVVGE
;
A
#
# COMPACT_ATOMS: atom_id res chain seq x y z
N MET A 1 2.28 -12.33 -0.58
CA MET A 1 1.70 -11.02 -0.21
C MET A 1 0.19 -11.07 -0.32
N ARG A 2 -0.51 -10.43 0.60
CA ARG A 2 -1.97 -10.30 0.51
C ARG A 2 -2.38 -9.46 -0.71
N TYR A 3 -1.64 -8.40 -0.97
CA TYR A 3 -1.80 -7.55 -2.16
C TYR A 3 -0.49 -7.52 -2.92
N THR A 4 -0.48 -8.14 -4.09
CA THR A 4 0.73 -8.23 -4.90
C THR A 4 1.11 -6.87 -5.48
N LEU A 5 2.40 -6.58 -5.50
CA LEU A 5 2.96 -5.33 -6.03
C LEU A 5 3.54 -5.49 -7.43
N ILE A 6 3.82 -6.72 -7.81
CA ILE A 6 4.41 -7.07 -9.10
C ILE A 6 3.48 -8.03 -9.82
N ASP A 7 3.11 -7.66 -11.05
CA ASP A 7 2.40 -8.51 -11.98
C ASP A 7 3.43 -9.32 -12.77
N GLY A 8 3.54 -10.60 -12.44
CA GLY A 8 4.46 -11.52 -13.09
C GLY A 8 3.79 -12.30 -14.21
N GLN A 9 4.53 -12.50 -15.31
CA GLN A 9 4.13 -13.37 -16.40
C GLN A 9 5.16 -14.49 -16.55
N GLY A 10 4.68 -15.74 -16.56
CA GLY A 10 5.51 -16.93 -16.56
C GLY A 10 5.44 -17.68 -15.22
N ASN A 11 6.34 -18.61 -15.03
CA ASN A 11 6.40 -19.43 -13.81
C ASN A 11 7.30 -18.78 -12.74
N PHE A 12 6.68 -18.32 -11.65
CA PHE A 12 7.35 -17.73 -10.47
C PHE A 12 7.38 -18.67 -9.25
N GLY A 13 7.02 -19.95 -9.44
CA GLY A 13 6.88 -20.91 -8.35
C GLY A 13 5.42 -21.08 -7.91
N ASN A 14 5.19 -21.92 -6.90
CA ASN A 14 3.85 -22.17 -6.36
C ASN A 14 3.87 -22.50 -4.86
N GLU A 15 2.68 -22.73 -4.29
CA GLU A 15 2.50 -23.07 -2.87
C GLU A 15 2.97 -24.49 -2.50
N ASP A 16 3.26 -25.34 -3.50
CA ASP A 16 3.81 -26.67 -3.29
C ASP A 16 5.33 -26.67 -3.18
N GLY A 17 5.96 -25.48 -3.30
CA GLY A 17 7.40 -25.33 -3.20
C GLY A 17 8.16 -25.56 -4.49
N ASP A 18 7.46 -25.65 -5.62
CA ASP A 18 8.13 -25.74 -6.93
C ASP A 18 8.86 -24.42 -7.23
N GLY A 19 10.08 -24.54 -7.75
CA GLY A 19 10.90 -23.40 -8.08
C GLY A 19 10.40 -22.60 -9.28
N PRO A 20 10.83 -21.31 -9.40
CA PRO A 20 10.50 -20.49 -10.55
C PRO A 20 11.24 -20.95 -11.80
N ALA A 21 10.72 -20.58 -12.98
CA ALA A 21 11.42 -20.75 -14.24
C ALA A 21 12.66 -19.83 -14.31
N ALA A 22 13.57 -20.11 -15.26
CA ALA A 22 14.72 -19.23 -15.51
C ALA A 22 14.25 -17.82 -15.91
N MET A 23 15.03 -16.79 -15.54
CA MET A 23 14.67 -15.37 -15.76
C MET A 23 14.29 -15.06 -17.21
N ARG A 24 14.87 -15.74 -18.19
CA ARG A 24 14.54 -15.54 -19.61
C ARG A 24 13.12 -15.93 -20.01
N TYR A 25 12.41 -16.69 -19.18
CA TYR A 25 11.04 -17.13 -19.39
C TYR A 25 10.01 -16.38 -18.56
N THR A 26 10.45 -15.40 -17.78
CA THR A 26 9.57 -14.62 -16.91
C THR A 26 9.66 -13.13 -17.25
N GLU A 27 8.53 -12.45 -17.12
CA GLU A 27 8.42 -11.01 -17.26
C GLU A 27 7.73 -10.46 -16.00
N ALA A 28 8.06 -9.22 -15.64
CA ALA A 28 7.47 -8.56 -14.49
C ALA A 28 7.17 -7.08 -14.78
N ARG A 29 6.05 -6.59 -14.27
CA ARG A 29 5.67 -5.17 -14.29
C ARG A 29 4.99 -4.83 -12.96
N LEU A 30 4.86 -3.53 -12.67
CA LEU A 30 4.16 -3.11 -11.46
C LEU A 30 2.66 -3.39 -11.58
N GLU A 31 2.07 -3.88 -10.50
CA GLU A 31 0.63 -3.89 -10.33
C GLU A 31 0.11 -2.45 -10.22
N ARG A 32 -1.16 -2.24 -10.58
CA ARG A 32 -1.78 -0.91 -10.49
C ARG A 32 -1.76 -0.34 -9.07
N LEU A 33 -1.94 -1.19 -8.07
CA LEU A 33 -1.85 -0.78 -6.67
C LEU A 33 -0.46 -0.23 -6.35
N ALA A 34 0.59 -0.89 -6.84
CA ALA A 34 1.98 -0.49 -6.59
C ALA A 34 2.33 0.87 -7.19
N GLU A 35 1.68 1.29 -8.26
CA GLU A 35 1.87 2.63 -8.84
C GLU A 35 1.55 3.74 -7.84
N HIS A 36 0.58 3.51 -6.94
CA HIS A 36 0.21 4.45 -5.88
C HIS A 36 1.22 4.55 -4.73
N MET A 37 2.24 3.71 -4.72
CA MET A 37 3.39 3.88 -3.82
C MET A 37 4.34 4.96 -4.32
N LEU A 38 4.27 5.35 -5.59
CA LEU A 38 5.14 6.32 -6.25
C LEU A 38 4.43 7.64 -6.56
N ASP A 39 3.15 7.77 -6.25
CA ASP A 39 2.37 8.97 -6.53
C ASP A 39 3.03 10.21 -5.92
N ASP A 40 3.19 11.24 -6.73
CA ASP A 40 3.76 12.53 -6.33
C ASP A 40 5.25 12.48 -5.88
N ILE A 41 5.98 11.43 -6.24
CA ILE A 41 7.41 11.31 -5.90
C ILE A 41 8.25 12.45 -6.51
N GLU A 42 7.81 13.03 -7.62
CA GLU A 42 8.45 14.14 -8.32
C GLU A 42 8.14 15.53 -7.69
N LYS A 43 7.30 15.57 -6.66
CA LYS A 43 6.84 16.82 -6.04
C LYS A 43 7.49 17.13 -4.69
N ASP A 44 8.73 16.75 -4.52
CA ASP A 44 9.50 16.98 -3.29
C ASP A 44 8.79 16.47 -2.01
N THR A 45 8.07 15.36 -2.15
CA THR A 45 7.26 14.79 -1.07
C THR A 45 8.08 13.99 -0.06
N VAL A 46 9.24 13.48 -0.46
CA VAL A 46 10.17 12.69 0.35
C VAL A 46 11.60 13.11 0.09
N ASP A 47 12.48 12.82 1.04
CA ASP A 47 13.90 13.08 0.90
C ASP A 47 14.58 12.05 0.01
N PHE A 48 15.64 12.49 -0.68
CA PHE A 48 16.48 11.65 -1.52
C PHE A 48 17.89 11.56 -0.93
N GLN A 49 18.55 10.45 -1.21
CA GLN A 49 19.94 10.20 -0.84
C GLN A 49 20.70 9.62 -2.04
N LEU A 50 22.02 9.67 -1.97
CA LEU A 50 22.85 8.99 -2.97
C LEU A 50 22.70 7.46 -2.81
N ASN A 51 22.70 6.75 -3.94
CA ASN A 51 22.70 5.28 -3.93
C ASN A 51 24.07 4.75 -3.47
N PHE A 52 24.21 3.42 -3.43
CA PHE A 52 25.40 2.76 -2.88
C PHE A 52 26.72 3.22 -3.52
N ASP A 53 26.75 3.45 -4.83
CA ASP A 53 27.94 3.86 -5.57
C ASP A 53 28.03 5.39 -5.86
N ASP A 54 27.14 6.18 -5.25
CA ASP A 54 27.02 7.63 -5.42
C ASP A 54 26.75 8.08 -6.87
N SER A 55 26.33 7.17 -7.75
CA SER A 55 26.07 7.47 -9.16
C SER A 55 24.73 8.15 -9.40
N GLU A 56 23.73 7.86 -8.60
CA GLU A 56 22.35 8.38 -8.72
C GLU A 56 21.75 8.66 -7.35
N LYS A 57 20.63 9.39 -7.35
CA LYS A 57 19.84 9.63 -6.14
C LYS A 57 18.66 8.69 -6.09
N GLU A 58 18.35 8.21 -4.90
CA GLU A 58 17.20 7.37 -4.62
C GLU A 58 16.37 7.94 -3.45
N PRO A 59 15.06 7.70 -3.39
CA PRO A 59 14.25 8.14 -2.27
C PRO A 59 14.64 7.37 -0.99
N VAL A 60 14.70 8.09 0.13
CA VAL A 60 14.90 7.48 1.45
C VAL A 60 13.71 6.61 1.82
N ILE A 61 12.50 7.06 1.47
CA ILE A 61 11.24 6.37 1.67
C ILE A 61 10.30 6.72 0.51
N LEU A 62 9.40 5.82 0.16
CA LEU A 62 8.42 6.09 -0.91
C LEU A 62 7.22 6.86 -0.36
N PRO A 63 6.66 7.83 -1.14
CA PRO A 63 5.48 8.60 -0.73
C PRO A 63 4.19 7.80 -0.93
N THR A 64 4.10 6.62 -0.33
CA THR A 64 3.02 5.68 -0.60
C THR A 64 1.66 6.18 -0.12
N ARG A 65 0.64 6.06 -0.98
CA ARG A 65 -0.77 6.28 -0.63
C ARG A 65 -1.41 5.06 0.01
N ILE A 66 -0.75 3.92 -0.06
CA ILE A 66 -1.27 2.67 0.52
C ILE A 66 -0.58 2.37 1.84
N PRO A 67 -1.31 1.84 2.84
CA PRO A 67 -0.73 1.44 4.12
C PRO A 67 -0.02 0.08 4.01
N GLN A 68 1.08 0.06 3.24
CA GLN A 68 1.78 -1.13 2.79
C GLN A 68 2.16 -2.08 3.92
N LEU A 69 2.70 -1.54 5.01
CA LEU A 69 3.18 -2.38 6.11
C LEU A 69 2.05 -3.18 6.77
N LEU A 70 0.88 -2.57 6.92
CA LEU A 70 -0.30 -3.23 7.49
C LEU A 70 -0.95 -4.21 6.53
N ILE A 71 -1.08 -3.85 5.25
CA ILE A 71 -1.82 -4.70 4.32
C ILE A 71 -1.04 -5.92 3.85
N ASN A 72 0.28 -5.81 3.74
CA ASN A 72 1.13 -6.92 3.29
C ASN A 72 1.97 -7.54 4.41
N GLY A 73 2.05 -6.88 5.55
CA GLY A 73 2.93 -7.33 6.62
C GLY A 73 4.40 -7.24 6.26
N SER A 74 5.22 -7.81 7.09
CA SER A 74 6.66 -7.90 6.88
C SER A 74 7.24 -9.03 7.70
N SER A 75 8.34 -9.61 7.23
CA SER A 75 9.09 -10.62 7.97
C SER A 75 10.57 -10.39 7.73
N GLY A 76 11.35 -10.34 8.78
CA GLY A 76 12.79 -10.14 8.66
C GLY A 76 13.54 -10.37 9.96
N ILE A 77 14.80 -10.75 9.81
CA ILE A 77 15.73 -11.00 10.92
C ILE A 77 16.94 -10.11 10.70
N ALA A 78 17.26 -9.32 11.72
CA ALA A 78 18.48 -8.52 11.77
C ALA A 78 19.26 -8.84 13.02
N VAL A 79 20.47 -8.33 13.12
CA VAL A 79 21.30 -8.52 14.32
C VAL A 79 20.62 -7.86 15.53
N GLY A 80 20.27 -8.67 16.52
CA GLY A 80 19.65 -8.21 17.75
C GLY A 80 18.16 -7.89 17.69
N MET A 81 17.50 -8.07 16.51
CA MET A 81 16.08 -7.82 16.39
C MET A 81 15.44 -8.64 15.26
N ALA A 82 14.15 -8.86 15.37
CA ALA A 82 13.35 -9.48 14.32
C ALA A 82 12.00 -8.79 14.24
N THR A 83 11.40 -8.80 13.06
CA THR A 83 10.02 -8.35 12.85
C THR A 83 9.20 -9.44 12.18
N ASN A 84 7.94 -9.52 12.55
CA ASN A 84 6.99 -10.44 11.94
C ASN A 84 5.59 -9.81 12.03
N ILE A 85 5.22 -9.09 11.00
CA ILE A 85 3.98 -8.33 10.94
C ILE A 85 3.00 -9.07 10.03
N MET A 86 1.82 -9.35 10.56
CA MET A 86 0.77 -10.03 9.83
C MET A 86 0.10 -9.12 8.80
N PRO A 87 -0.32 -9.67 7.64
CA PRO A 87 -1.07 -8.90 6.64
C PRO A 87 -2.51 -8.64 7.09
N HIS A 88 -3.10 -7.57 6.54
CA HIS A 88 -4.47 -7.16 6.88
C HIS A 88 -5.26 -6.83 5.61
N ASN A 89 -6.58 -6.76 5.77
CA ASN A 89 -7.48 -6.38 4.68
C ASN A 89 -7.39 -4.87 4.41
N LEU A 90 -7.24 -4.49 3.14
CA LEU A 90 -7.07 -3.10 2.72
C LEU A 90 -8.26 -2.23 3.12
N THR A 91 -9.48 -2.70 2.87
CA THR A 91 -10.70 -1.99 3.25
C THR A 91 -10.77 -1.73 4.75
N GLU A 92 -10.48 -2.76 5.55
CA GLU A 92 -10.46 -2.64 7.01
C GLU A 92 -9.43 -1.65 7.51
N VAL A 93 -8.22 -1.68 6.95
CA VAL A 93 -7.14 -0.76 7.34
C VAL A 93 -7.47 0.68 6.96
N ILE A 94 -8.00 0.90 5.77
CA ILE A 94 -8.41 2.25 5.34
C ILE A 94 -9.54 2.78 6.22
N ASP A 95 -10.53 1.96 6.51
CA ASP A 95 -11.63 2.34 7.42
C ASP A 95 -11.10 2.68 8.82
N GLY A 96 -10.11 1.92 9.30
CA GLY A 96 -9.41 2.22 10.56
C GLY A 96 -8.64 3.54 10.51
N CYS A 97 -7.95 3.83 9.42
CA CYS A 97 -7.26 5.12 9.23
C CYS A 97 -8.23 6.29 9.26
N ILE A 98 -9.35 6.18 8.58
CA ILE A 98 -10.38 7.23 8.54
C ILE A 98 -11.01 7.41 9.93
N ALA A 99 -11.32 6.32 10.61
CA ALA A 99 -11.84 6.38 11.99
C ALA A 99 -10.85 7.08 12.94
N PHE A 100 -9.55 6.81 12.80
CA PHE A 100 -8.50 7.50 13.56
C PHE A 100 -8.45 8.99 13.23
N ILE A 101 -8.56 9.38 11.97
CA ILE A 101 -8.56 10.78 11.56
C ILE A 101 -9.78 11.51 12.18
N ASP A 102 -10.93 10.88 12.19
CA ASP A 102 -12.17 11.46 12.73
C ASP A 102 -12.17 11.52 14.27
N LYS A 103 -11.46 10.61 14.92
CA LYS A 103 -11.37 10.53 16.38
C LYS A 103 -9.96 10.12 16.81
N ARG A 104 -9.08 11.11 17.08
CA ARG A 104 -7.66 10.87 17.39
C ARG A 104 -7.45 10.10 18.70
N ASP A 105 -8.36 10.19 19.64
CA ASP A 105 -8.36 9.47 20.91
C ASP A 105 -9.09 8.12 20.85
N ILE A 106 -9.41 7.64 19.64
CA ILE A 106 -10.02 6.33 19.44
C ILE A 106 -9.20 5.24 20.17
N THR A 107 -9.87 4.34 20.86
CA THR A 107 -9.21 3.24 21.54
C THR A 107 -8.86 2.13 20.57
N ILE A 108 -7.93 1.25 20.97
CA ILE A 108 -7.57 0.07 20.16
C ILE A 108 -8.78 -0.84 19.97
N ASP A 109 -9.58 -1.04 21.01
CA ASP A 109 -10.82 -1.84 20.90
C ASP A 109 -11.82 -1.24 19.91
N GLU A 110 -11.97 0.07 19.87
CA GLU A 110 -12.79 0.75 18.87
C GLU A 110 -12.20 0.60 17.46
N LEU A 111 -10.87 0.70 17.31
CA LEU A 111 -10.20 0.46 16.02
C LEU A 111 -10.40 -0.96 15.52
N MET A 112 -10.47 -1.94 16.42
CA MET A 112 -10.70 -3.34 16.05
C MET A 112 -12.12 -3.61 15.51
N GLN A 113 -13.03 -2.68 15.62
CA GLN A 113 -14.32 -2.74 14.90
C GLN A 113 -14.14 -2.55 13.40
N TYR A 114 -13.06 -1.90 12.98
CA TYR A 114 -12.68 -1.67 11.59
C TYR A 114 -11.58 -2.63 11.13
N VAL A 115 -10.46 -2.69 11.86
CA VAL A 115 -9.36 -3.62 11.64
C VAL A 115 -9.59 -4.83 12.55
N LYS A 116 -10.37 -5.78 12.08
CA LYS A 116 -10.92 -6.87 12.92
C LYS A 116 -9.87 -7.89 13.31
N ALA A 117 -9.02 -8.26 12.38
CA ALA A 117 -8.00 -9.29 12.54
C ALA A 117 -7.09 -9.30 11.29
N PRO A 118 -5.98 -10.06 11.28
CA PRO A 118 -5.20 -10.25 10.07
C PRO A 118 -6.05 -10.91 8.97
N ASP A 119 -5.63 -10.68 7.72
CA ASP A 119 -6.28 -11.25 6.54
C ASP A 119 -5.18 -11.83 5.63
N PHE A 120 -5.08 -13.15 5.61
CA PHE A 120 -3.99 -13.84 4.92
C PHE A 120 -4.35 -14.14 3.46
N PRO A 121 -3.37 -14.10 2.54
CA PRO A 121 -3.62 -14.38 1.12
C PRO A 121 -4.12 -15.80 0.86
N THR A 122 -3.79 -16.73 1.73
CA THR A 122 -4.18 -18.14 1.65
C THR A 122 -5.53 -18.42 2.32
N GLY A 123 -6.18 -17.41 2.89
CA GLY A 123 -7.45 -17.58 3.61
C GLY A 123 -7.27 -18.22 4.97
N GLY A 124 -7.87 -19.38 5.16
CA GLY A 124 -7.85 -20.11 6.44
C GLY A 124 -8.78 -19.52 7.48
N VAL A 125 -8.63 -19.99 8.71
CA VAL A 125 -9.47 -19.59 9.83
C VAL A 125 -8.61 -19.18 11.02
N ILE A 126 -8.88 -18.01 11.57
CA ILE A 126 -8.29 -17.58 12.86
C ILE A 126 -9.09 -18.27 13.97
N TYR A 127 -8.39 -19.09 14.75
CA TYR A 127 -8.99 -19.86 15.83
C TYR A 127 -8.76 -19.19 17.19
N GLY A 128 -9.78 -18.45 17.64
CA GLY A 128 -9.75 -17.63 18.85
C GLY A 128 -9.10 -16.27 18.63
N MET A 129 -9.54 -15.30 19.40
CA MET A 129 -9.15 -13.90 19.26
C MET A 129 -8.10 -13.42 20.27
N GLU A 130 -7.69 -14.26 21.20
CA GLU A 130 -6.76 -13.86 22.28
C GLU A 130 -5.42 -13.36 21.73
N GLY A 131 -4.83 -14.10 20.81
CA GLY A 131 -3.57 -13.73 20.18
C GLY A 131 -3.70 -12.49 19.28
N VAL A 132 -4.82 -12.34 18.58
CA VAL A 132 -5.11 -11.15 17.77
C VAL A 132 -5.23 -9.91 18.66
N LYS A 133 -5.98 -10.00 19.75
CA LYS A 133 -6.13 -8.88 20.71
C LYS A 133 -4.78 -8.48 21.31
N ALA A 134 -3.96 -9.45 21.70
CA ALA A 134 -2.62 -9.20 22.24
C ALA A 134 -1.74 -8.48 21.20
N ALA A 135 -1.75 -8.96 19.96
CA ALA A 135 -1.00 -8.33 18.88
C ALA A 135 -1.46 -6.89 18.60
N MET A 136 -2.76 -6.65 18.57
CA MET A 136 -3.34 -5.31 18.33
C MET A 136 -3.01 -4.34 19.46
N HIS A 137 -3.11 -4.78 20.72
CA HIS A 137 -2.87 -3.93 21.89
C HIS A 137 -1.40 -3.72 22.21
N PHE A 138 -0.55 -4.72 22.00
CA PHE A 138 0.85 -4.71 22.48
C PHE A 138 1.89 -4.85 21.35
N GLY A 139 1.47 -5.11 20.13
CA GLY A 139 2.38 -5.37 19.02
C GLY A 139 3.04 -6.75 19.06
N ARG A 140 2.66 -7.61 20.00
CA ARG A 140 3.12 -8.99 20.14
C ARG A 140 1.97 -9.90 20.51
N GLY A 141 1.98 -11.08 19.93
CA GLY A 141 0.97 -12.09 20.23
C GLY A 141 1.16 -13.33 19.38
N ARG A 142 0.44 -14.38 19.73
CA ARG A 142 0.43 -15.64 19.01
C ARG A 142 -0.94 -15.86 18.41
N VAL A 143 -1.05 -15.71 17.11
CA VAL A 143 -2.30 -15.91 16.38
C VAL A 143 -2.38 -17.36 15.94
N VAL A 144 -3.43 -18.08 16.34
CA VAL A 144 -3.65 -19.48 15.97
C VAL A 144 -4.44 -19.52 14.67
N LEU A 145 -3.90 -20.23 13.69
CA LEU A 145 -4.48 -20.39 12.35
C LEU A 145 -4.83 -21.84 12.08
N ARG A 146 -6.00 -22.07 11.48
CA ARG A 146 -6.39 -23.37 10.96
C ARG A 146 -6.61 -23.30 9.46
N GLY A 147 -6.32 -24.39 8.76
CA GLY A 147 -6.79 -24.56 7.40
C GLY A 147 -8.31 -24.69 7.35
N LYS A 148 -8.87 -24.47 6.18
CA LYS A 148 -10.31 -24.64 5.94
C LYS A 148 -10.56 -25.99 5.30
N LEU A 149 -11.53 -26.71 5.82
CA LEU A 149 -11.89 -28.03 5.34
C LEU A 149 -13.38 -28.26 5.43
N HIS A 150 -13.85 -29.28 4.71
CA HIS A 150 -15.22 -29.79 4.82
C HIS A 150 -15.24 -31.31 4.63
N VAL A 151 -16.31 -31.92 5.03
CA VAL A 151 -16.54 -33.37 4.90
C VAL A 151 -17.60 -33.63 3.82
N ASP A 152 -17.23 -34.44 2.81
CA ASP A 152 -18.14 -34.85 1.75
C ASP A 152 -18.49 -36.35 1.91
N ALA A 153 -19.76 -36.67 1.71
CA ALA A 153 -20.21 -38.03 1.65
C ALA A 153 -20.19 -38.55 0.22
N LYS A 154 -19.56 -39.71 0.00
CA LYS A 154 -19.60 -40.43 -1.29
C LYS A 154 -20.85 -41.28 -1.44
N ALA A 155 -21.21 -41.64 -2.68
CA ALA A 155 -22.33 -42.51 -3.02
C ALA A 155 -22.27 -43.90 -2.37
N ASN A 156 -21.07 -44.38 -2.03
CA ASN A 156 -20.81 -45.66 -1.40
C ASN A 156 -20.92 -45.65 0.15
N GLY A 157 -21.33 -44.52 0.74
CA GLY A 157 -21.42 -44.35 2.19
C GLY A 157 -20.10 -43.99 2.90
N LYS A 158 -19.01 -43.94 2.16
CA LYS A 158 -17.71 -43.47 2.70
C LYS A 158 -17.64 -41.95 2.65
N GLU A 159 -16.86 -41.38 3.56
CA GLU A 159 -16.63 -39.93 3.66
C GLU A 159 -15.26 -39.55 3.16
N GLN A 160 -15.13 -38.28 2.73
CA GLN A 160 -13.89 -37.65 2.41
C GLN A 160 -13.73 -36.35 3.24
N ILE A 161 -12.52 -36.10 3.69
CA ILE A 161 -12.15 -34.74 4.20
C ILE A 161 -11.46 -34.02 3.08
N ILE A 162 -11.96 -32.85 2.72
CA ILE A 162 -11.39 -32.00 1.67
C ILE A 162 -10.86 -30.74 2.29
N ILE A 163 -9.53 -30.55 2.23
CA ILE A 163 -8.85 -29.34 2.69
C ILE A 163 -8.80 -28.37 1.51
N THR A 164 -9.46 -27.23 1.64
CA THR A 164 -9.60 -26.21 0.59
C THR A 164 -8.71 -25.01 0.80
N GLU A 165 -8.22 -24.79 2.02
CA GLU A 165 -7.27 -23.75 2.35
C GLU A 165 -6.30 -24.25 3.40
N VAL A 166 -5.01 -23.90 3.25
CA VAL A 166 -3.97 -24.19 4.25
C VAL A 166 -3.63 -22.92 5.01
N PRO A 167 -3.13 -23.02 6.26
CA PRO A 167 -2.66 -21.85 6.99
C PRO A 167 -1.55 -21.11 6.24
N TYR A 168 -1.46 -19.81 6.48
CA TYR A 168 -0.44 -18.95 5.89
C TYR A 168 0.98 -19.51 6.09
N GLN A 169 1.77 -19.53 5.03
CA GLN A 169 3.15 -20.03 4.99
C GLN A 169 3.29 -21.56 5.15
N VAL A 170 2.21 -22.31 5.08
CA VAL A 170 2.25 -23.79 5.07
C VAL A 170 2.35 -24.31 3.64
N ASN A 171 3.32 -25.19 3.41
CA ASN A 171 3.52 -25.85 2.11
C ASN A 171 2.56 -27.04 1.99
N ARG A 172 1.79 -27.09 0.91
CA ARG A 172 0.77 -28.12 0.66
C ARG A 172 1.35 -29.54 0.52
N ASP A 173 2.47 -29.67 -0.19
CA ASP A 173 3.11 -30.99 -0.37
C ASP A 173 3.72 -31.51 0.92
N ILE A 174 4.36 -30.65 1.70
CA ILE A 174 4.91 -31.03 3.01
C ILE A 174 3.78 -31.47 3.96
N LEU A 175 2.69 -30.72 3.98
CA LEU A 175 1.51 -31.09 4.78
C LEU A 175 0.93 -32.44 4.35
N THR A 176 0.75 -32.65 3.05
CA THR A 176 0.23 -33.91 2.49
C THR A 176 1.14 -35.08 2.85
N ASN A 177 2.43 -34.94 2.70
CA ASN A 177 3.41 -35.96 3.05
C ASN A 177 3.43 -36.25 4.55
N ARG A 178 3.30 -35.24 5.38
CA ARG A 178 3.23 -35.40 6.84
C ARG A 178 1.99 -36.17 7.26
N ILE A 179 0.85 -35.90 6.64
CA ILE A 179 -0.38 -36.67 6.88
C ILE A 179 -0.18 -38.13 6.50
N GLY A 180 0.41 -38.39 5.34
CA GLY A 180 0.74 -39.75 4.89
C GLY A 180 1.66 -40.49 5.86
N GLU A 181 2.68 -39.84 6.38
CA GLU A 181 3.59 -40.42 7.40
C GLU A 181 2.83 -40.78 8.68
N LEU A 182 1.95 -39.91 9.17
CA LEU A 182 1.18 -40.15 10.39
C LEU A 182 0.17 -41.29 10.21
N VAL A 183 -0.37 -41.48 9.02
CA VAL A 183 -1.23 -42.62 8.68
C VAL A 183 -0.41 -43.91 8.71
N ASN A 184 0.79 -43.93 8.12
CA ASN A 184 1.68 -45.09 8.10
C ASN A 184 2.19 -45.44 9.50
N GLU A 185 2.45 -44.48 10.36
CA GLU A 185 2.87 -44.65 11.74
C GLU A 185 1.69 -44.98 12.69
N LYS A 186 0.47 -45.02 12.18
CA LYS A 186 -0.77 -45.29 12.94
C LYS A 186 -1.04 -44.29 14.04
N VAL A 187 -0.50 -43.05 13.92
CA VAL A 187 -0.82 -41.92 14.82
C VAL A 187 -2.22 -41.40 14.48
N ILE A 188 -2.56 -41.34 13.19
CA ILE A 188 -3.90 -41.04 12.70
C ILE A 188 -4.45 -42.30 12.04
N ASP A 189 -5.56 -42.82 12.58
CA ASP A 189 -6.22 -43.98 12.04
C ASP A 189 -7.53 -43.62 11.33
N GLY A 190 -7.88 -44.36 10.31
CA GLY A 190 -9.14 -44.18 9.58
C GLY A 190 -9.02 -43.49 8.23
N ILE A 191 -7.83 -43.07 7.83
CA ILE A 191 -7.56 -42.53 6.49
C ILE A 191 -7.04 -43.65 5.58
N ALA A 192 -7.73 -43.86 4.46
CA ALA A 192 -7.34 -44.89 3.48
C ALA A 192 -6.35 -44.33 2.44
N HIS A 193 -6.60 -43.11 1.94
CA HIS A 193 -5.76 -42.47 0.92
C HIS A 193 -5.64 -41.00 1.19
N VAL A 194 -4.46 -40.44 0.86
CA VAL A 194 -4.14 -39.01 0.92
C VAL A 194 -3.68 -38.56 -0.45
N ASN A 195 -4.31 -37.55 -1.01
CA ASN A 195 -3.97 -37.07 -2.35
C ASN A 195 -4.02 -35.52 -2.43
N ASN A 196 -2.97 -34.94 -2.93
CA ASN A 196 -2.91 -33.49 -3.21
C ASN A 196 -3.34 -33.24 -4.65
N GLU A 197 -4.56 -32.80 -4.84
CA GLU A 197 -5.17 -32.47 -6.13
C GLU A 197 -5.12 -30.97 -6.44
N SER A 198 -4.32 -30.21 -5.70
CA SER A 198 -4.20 -28.76 -5.85
C SER A 198 -3.61 -28.37 -7.20
N ASN A 199 -4.10 -27.25 -7.76
CA ASN A 199 -3.57 -26.67 -8.97
C ASN A 199 -3.70 -25.13 -8.93
N ASN A 200 -3.01 -24.43 -9.85
CA ASN A 200 -3.00 -22.97 -9.89
C ASN A 200 -4.35 -22.36 -10.33
N LYS A 201 -5.19 -23.12 -11.01
CA LYS A 201 -6.47 -22.65 -11.54
C LYS A 201 -7.60 -22.75 -10.52
N GLU A 202 -7.67 -23.86 -9.80
CA GLU A 202 -8.74 -24.17 -8.85
C GLU A 202 -8.33 -23.98 -7.39
N GLY A 203 -7.03 -23.75 -7.13
CA GLY A 203 -6.47 -23.55 -5.80
C GLY A 203 -6.18 -24.84 -5.03
N THR A 204 -6.17 -24.75 -3.72
CA THR A 204 -5.84 -25.85 -2.82
C THR A 204 -6.97 -26.87 -2.76
N ARG A 205 -6.61 -28.14 -2.95
CA ARG A 205 -7.51 -29.27 -2.79
C ARG A 205 -6.71 -30.49 -2.35
N ILE A 206 -6.72 -30.78 -1.06
CA ILE A 206 -6.12 -31.99 -0.48
C ILE A 206 -7.25 -32.89 -0.06
N VAL A 207 -7.31 -34.11 -0.62
CA VAL A 207 -8.40 -35.06 -0.40
C VAL A 207 -7.92 -36.20 0.49
N LEU A 208 -8.61 -36.42 1.58
CA LEU A 208 -8.39 -37.53 2.50
C LEU A 208 -9.58 -38.50 2.41
N ASP A 209 -9.37 -39.66 1.80
CA ASP A 209 -10.39 -40.71 1.74
C ASP A 209 -10.43 -41.45 3.07
N LEU A 210 -11.59 -41.48 3.71
CA LEU A 210 -11.77 -42.15 5.00
C LEU A 210 -12.24 -43.60 4.83
N ARG A 211 -11.83 -44.42 5.78
CA ARG A 211 -12.38 -45.79 5.91
C ARG A 211 -13.84 -45.74 6.35
N ARG A 212 -14.59 -46.77 6.04
CA ARG A 212 -16.05 -46.83 6.27
C ARG A 212 -16.46 -46.63 7.74
N ASP A 213 -15.65 -47.09 8.68
CA ASP A 213 -15.89 -47.02 10.13
C ASP A 213 -15.25 -45.80 10.80
N ALA A 214 -14.60 -44.94 10.02
CA ALA A 214 -13.91 -43.76 10.54
C ALA A 214 -14.89 -42.65 10.95
N VAL A 215 -14.55 -41.95 12.04
CA VAL A 215 -15.27 -40.76 12.51
C VAL A 215 -14.51 -39.52 12.08
N ALA A 216 -15.09 -38.78 11.14
CA ALA A 216 -14.42 -37.61 10.54
C ALA A 216 -13.98 -36.60 11.57
N ASN A 217 -14.79 -36.23 12.55
CA ASN A 217 -14.46 -35.27 13.58
C ASN A 217 -13.25 -35.66 14.43
N VAL A 218 -13.10 -36.95 14.72
CA VAL A 218 -11.92 -37.43 15.46
C VAL A 218 -10.66 -37.28 14.63
N ILE A 219 -10.72 -37.59 13.36
CA ILE A 219 -9.58 -37.41 12.43
C ILE A 219 -9.22 -35.95 12.26
N ILE A 220 -10.20 -35.08 12.12
CA ILE A 220 -9.99 -33.64 12.01
C ILE A 220 -9.25 -33.09 13.25
N ASN A 221 -9.69 -33.49 14.44
CA ASN A 221 -9.02 -33.08 15.69
C ASN A 221 -7.57 -33.57 15.76
N GLN A 222 -7.31 -34.79 15.28
CA GLN A 222 -5.95 -35.34 15.22
C GLN A 222 -5.08 -34.61 14.19
N LEU A 223 -5.66 -34.21 13.06
CA LEU A 223 -4.95 -33.38 12.05
C LEU A 223 -4.52 -32.03 12.64
N TYR A 224 -5.39 -31.35 13.37
CA TYR A 224 -5.06 -30.11 14.05
C TYR A 224 -3.97 -30.28 15.13
N LYS A 225 -4.02 -31.41 15.83
CA LYS A 225 -3.05 -31.68 16.91
C LYS A 225 -1.67 -32.08 16.40
N HIS A 226 -1.56 -32.82 15.31
CA HIS A 226 -0.32 -33.45 14.87
C HIS A 226 0.27 -32.88 13.59
N THR A 227 -0.41 -31.98 12.90
CA THR A 227 0.06 -31.39 11.63
C THR A 227 -0.03 -29.87 11.66
N GLU A 228 0.56 -29.25 10.62
CA GLU A 228 0.48 -27.80 10.39
C GLU A 228 -0.88 -27.35 9.81
N LEU A 229 -1.89 -28.21 9.76
CA LEU A 229 -3.26 -27.79 9.48
C LEU A 229 -3.77 -26.81 10.54
N GLN A 230 -3.22 -26.90 11.75
CA GLN A 230 -3.25 -25.83 12.74
C GLN A 230 -1.82 -25.37 13.03
N THR A 231 -1.56 -24.09 12.89
CA THR A 231 -0.27 -23.48 13.18
C THR A 231 -0.46 -22.17 13.90
N SER A 232 0.62 -21.52 14.25
CA SER A 232 0.55 -20.22 14.88
C SER A 232 1.48 -19.24 14.18
N PHE A 233 1.02 -17.99 14.11
CA PHE A 233 1.81 -16.86 13.64
C PHE A 233 2.25 -16.04 14.84
N GLY A 234 3.56 -15.99 15.08
CA GLY A 234 4.13 -15.19 16.17
C GLY A 234 4.27 -13.73 15.73
N VAL A 235 3.35 -12.88 16.17
CA VAL A 235 3.37 -11.47 15.83
C VAL A 235 4.42 -10.73 16.62
N ASN A 236 5.24 -9.94 15.93
CA ASN A 236 6.20 -9.03 16.51
C ASN A 236 6.29 -7.78 15.63
N ASN A 237 5.50 -6.76 15.95
CA ASN A 237 5.36 -5.55 15.15
C ASN A 237 6.50 -4.57 15.40
N VAL A 238 7.71 -4.92 15.01
CA VAL A 238 8.88 -4.04 15.08
C VAL A 238 9.00 -3.30 13.75
N ALA A 239 9.02 -1.99 13.81
CA ALA A 239 9.22 -1.12 12.67
C ALA A 239 10.11 0.06 13.04
N LEU A 240 10.69 0.70 12.03
CA LEU A 240 11.50 1.90 12.23
C LEU A 240 10.59 3.13 12.29
N VAL A 241 10.66 3.85 13.40
CA VAL A 241 10.00 5.15 13.57
C VAL A 241 11.10 6.19 13.73
N LYS A 242 11.20 7.12 12.77
CA LYS A 242 12.29 8.11 12.73
C LYS A 242 13.68 7.45 12.84
N GLY A 243 13.86 6.34 12.13
CA GLY A 243 15.11 5.60 12.07
C GLY A 243 15.40 4.70 13.28
N ARG A 244 14.52 4.61 14.26
CA ARG A 244 14.70 3.79 15.47
C ARG A 244 13.71 2.65 15.54
N PRO A 245 14.13 1.42 15.87
CA PRO A 245 13.22 0.30 16.04
C PRO A 245 12.28 0.51 17.23
N ARG A 246 11.00 0.26 17.01
CA ARG A 246 9.97 0.27 18.07
C ARG A 246 8.98 -0.85 17.83
N THR A 247 8.48 -1.41 18.94
CA THR A 247 7.32 -2.32 18.88
C THR A 247 6.05 -1.47 18.89
N LEU A 248 5.21 -1.65 17.88
CA LEU A 248 4.03 -0.81 17.65
C LEU A 248 2.75 -1.61 17.82
N ASN A 249 1.76 -1.02 18.52
CA ASN A 249 0.39 -1.52 18.48
C ASN A 249 -0.31 -1.04 17.19
N VAL A 250 -1.54 -1.51 16.96
CA VAL A 250 -2.27 -1.17 15.73
C VAL A 250 -2.56 0.32 15.61
N LYS A 251 -2.88 0.98 16.72
CA LYS A 251 -3.13 2.42 16.72
C LYS A 251 -1.89 3.22 16.37
N GLU A 252 -0.73 2.84 16.90
CA GLU A 252 0.54 3.47 16.57
C GLU A 252 0.90 3.27 15.10
N MET A 253 0.70 2.06 14.55
CA MET A 253 0.95 1.79 13.13
C MET A 253 0.05 2.66 12.22
N ILE A 254 -1.22 2.77 12.54
CA ILE A 254 -2.16 3.63 11.81
C ILE A 254 -1.77 5.10 11.95
N SER A 255 -1.47 5.55 13.16
CA SER A 255 -1.06 6.93 13.43
C SER A 255 0.19 7.32 12.65
N GLU A 256 1.22 6.48 12.65
CA GLU A 256 2.46 6.76 11.91
C GLU A 256 2.20 6.85 10.39
N PHE A 257 1.36 6.00 9.84
CA PHE A 257 1.00 6.07 8.43
C PHE A 257 0.21 7.34 8.10
N VAL A 258 -0.79 7.69 8.92
CA VAL A 258 -1.63 8.88 8.70
C VAL A 258 -0.79 10.15 8.82
N GLU A 259 0.07 10.26 9.83
CA GLU A 259 0.98 11.41 9.98
C GLU A 259 1.98 11.51 8.83
N PHE A 260 2.49 10.38 8.35
CA PHE A 260 3.33 10.35 7.15
C PHE A 260 2.57 10.89 5.91
N ARG A 261 1.32 10.46 5.72
CA ARG A 261 0.49 10.99 4.61
C ARG A 261 0.25 12.49 4.76
N HIS A 262 0.06 12.97 5.96
CA HIS A 262 -0.07 14.41 6.21
C HIS A 262 1.20 15.18 5.80
N GLU A 263 2.37 14.69 6.16
CA GLU A 263 3.65 15.27 5.75
C GLU A 263 3.80 15.30 4.22
N VAL A 264 3.46 14.20 3.55
CA VAL A 264 3.49 14.11 2.08
C VAL A 264 2.55 15.14 1.44
N VAL A 265 1.33 15.28 1.95
CA VAL A 265 0.35 16.25 1.45
C VAL A 265 0.84 17.67 1.64
N VAL A 266 1.40 18.00 2.81
CA VAL A 266 1.98 19.33 3.07
C VAL A 266 3.11 19.63 2.08
N ARG A 267 4.05 18.73 1.91
CA ARG A 267 5.20 18.92 1.02
C ARG A 267 4.76 19.02 -0.45
N ARG A 268 3.83 18.19 -0.88
CA ARG A 268 3.23 18.26 -2.22
C ARG A 268 2.58 19.62 -2.46
N THR A 269 1.79 20.08 -1.51
CA THR A 269 1.08 21.36 -1.60
C THR A 269 2.06 22.54 -1.67
N GLN A 270 3.12 22.50 -0.88
CA GLN A 270 4.20 23.50 -0.94
C GLN A 270 4.89 23.52 -2.30
N PHE A 271 5.17 22.34 -2.85
CA PHE A 271 5.79 22.21 -4.17
C PHE A 271 4.87 22.79 -5.26
N GLU A 272 3.60 22.36 -5.28
CA GLU A 272 2.62 22.84 -6.26
C GLU A 272 2.42 24.37 -6.16
N LEU A 273 2.43 24.92 -4.94
CA LEU A 273 2.33 26.35 -4.71
C LEU A 273 3.53 27.10 -5.29
N ARG A 274 4.76 26.62 -5.03
CA ARG A 274 5.96 27.25 -5.59
C ARG A 274 5.94 27.24 -7.13
N GLU A 275 5.58 26.12 -7.73
CA GLU A 275 5.51 26.00 -9.20
C GLU A 275 4.42 26.90 -9.79
N ALA A 276 3.24 26.94 -9.16
CA ALA A 276 2.14 27.81 -9.59
C ALA A 276 2.51 29.30 -9.48
N GLU A 277 3.16 29.71 -8.39
CA GLU A 277 3.62 31.08 -8.21
C GLU A 277 4.69 31.48 -9.23
N LYS A 278 5.64 30.61 -9.53
CA LYS A 278 6.64 30.85 -10.58
C LYS A 278 5.99 31.05 -11.94
N LYS A 279 5.05 30.18 -12.31
CA LYS A 279 4.35 30.25 -13.59
C LYS A 279 3.47 31.50 -13.67
N ALA A 280 2.72 31.82 -12.63
CA ALA A 280 1.91 33.02 -12.57
C ALA A 280 2.76 34.31 -12.71
N HIS A 281 3.93 34.32 -12.09
CA HIS A 281 4.87 35.43 -12.17
C HIS A 281 5.36 35.64 -13.60
N LEU A 282 5.68 34.59 -14.34
CA LEU A 282 6.06 34.69 -15.76
C LEU A 282 4.90 35.17 -16.62
N LEU A 283 3.69 34.65 -16.41
CA LEU A 283 2.51 35.07 -17.15
C LEU A 283 2.16 36.54 -16.90
N GLN A 284 2.33 37.00 -15.67
CA GLN A 284 2.18 38.40 -15.33
C GLN A 284 3.15 39.27 -16.13
N GLY A 285 4.41 38.84 -16.24
CA GLY A 285 5.41 39.52 -17.08
C GLY A 285 5.03 39.58 -18.54
N TYR A 286 4.53 38.48 -19.09
CA TYR A 286 4.03 38.45 -20.48
C TYR A 286 2.81 39.34 -20.70
N LEU A 287 1.87 39.42 -19.76
CA LEU A 287 0.73 40.31 -19.81
C LEU A 287 1.19 41.80 -19.84
N ILE A 288 2.14 42.14 -19.00
CA ILE A 288 2.73 43.49 -18.98
C ILE A 288 3.39 43.79 -20.31
N ALA A 289 4.18 42.86 -20.87
CA ALA A 289 4.81 43.04 -22.18
C ALA A 289 3.79 43.21 -23.31
N LEU A 290 2.68 42.46 -23.29
CA LEU A 290 1.61 42.56 -24.29
C LEU A 290 0.83 43.90 -24.18
N ASP A 291 0.66 44.41 -22.95
CA ASP A 291 0.02 45.71 -22.73
C ASP A 291 0.88 46.90 -23.24
N HIS A 292 2.20 46.69 -23.37
CA HIS A 292 3.16 47.67 -23.86
C HIS A 292 3.95 47.14 -25.07
N LEU A 293 3.30 46.35 -25.91
CA LEU A 293 3.99 45.56 -26.93
C LEU A 293 4.87 46.35 -27.89
N ASP A 294 4.37 47.44 -28.44
CA ASP A 294 5.16 48.27 -29.36
C ASP A 294 6.37 48.92 -28.72
N GLU A 295 6.21 49.37 -27.47
CA GLU A 295 7.29 49.96 -26.68
C GLU A 295 8.35 48.93 -26.29
N VAL A 296 7.92 47.71 -25.92
CA VAL A 296 8.80 46.58 -25.58
C VAL A 296 9.63 46.16 -26.81
N ILE A 297 9.01 46.02 -27.96
CA ILE A 297 9.70 45.67 -29.21
C ILE A 297 10.72 46.75 -29.58
N SER A 298 10.34 48.01 -29.51
CA SER A 298 11.22 49.16 -29.80
C SER A 298 12.43 49.19 -28.85
N LEU A 299 12.17 48.96 -27.55
CA LEU A 299 13.23 48.93 -26.52
C LEU A 299 14.23 47.79 -26.77
N ILE A 300 13.76 46.61 -27.08
CA ILE A 300 14.61 45.43 -27.35
C ILE A 300 15.47 45.70 -28.61
N ARG A 301 14.87 46.20 -29.68
CA ARG A 301 15.55 46.48 -30.95
C ARG A 301 16.59 47.57 -30.81
N SER A 302 16.39 48.56 -29.97
CA SER A 302 17.29 49.69 -29.76
C SER A 302 18.41 49.37 -28.76
N SER A 303 18.34 48.27 -28.05
CA SER A 303 19.36 47.88 -27.05
C SER A 303 20.54 47.18 -27.73
N ALA A 304 21.76 47.61 -27.38
CA ALA A 304 22.99 47.11 -28.01
C ALA A 304 23.29 45.64 -27.64
N THR A 305 22.94 45.21 -26.42
CA THR A 305 23.19 43.86 -25.92
C THR A 305 21.95 43.34 -25.18
N PRO A 306 21.79 42.01 -25.05
CA PRO A 306 20.72 41.45 -24.23
C PRO A 306 20.74 41.89 -22.77
N GLU A 307 21.92 42.09 -22.18
CA GLU A 307 22.09 42.62 -20.82
C GLU A 307 21.51 44.04 -20.66
N ILE A 308 21.79 44.91 -21.64
CA ILE A 308 21.24 46.27 -21.66
C ILE A 308 19.73 46.25 -21.87
N ALA A 309 19.23 45.35 -22.74
CA ALA A 309 17.79 45.19 -22.96
C ALA A 309 17.07 44.78 -21.67
N LYS A 310 17.64 43.82 -20.91
CA LYS A 310 17.10 43.39 -19.63
C LYS A 310 17.00 44.54 -18.62
N GLU A 311 18.07 45.29 -18.45
CA GLU A 311 18.08 46.46 -17.55
C GLU A 311 17.07 47.51 -17.98
N ASN A 312 16.99 47.79 -19.26
CA ASN A 312 16.02 48.77 -19.81
C ASN A 312 14.58 48.35 -19.58
N LEU A 313 14.27 47.05 -19.71
CA LEU A 313 12.94 46.51 -19.41
C LEU A 313 12.57 46.68 -17.92
N ILE A 314 13.51 46.40 -17.03
CA ILE A 314 13.32 46.56 -15.57
C ILE A 314 13.10 48.04 -15.23
N ASN A 315 13.86 48.95 -15.84
CA ASN A 315 13.86 50.39 -15.53
C ASN A 315 12.78 51.17 -16.29
N ALA A 316 12.00 50.53 -17.16
CA ALA A 316 11.00 51.20 -17.99
C ALA A 316 9.76 51.69 -17.21
N GLY A 317 9.62 51.31 -15.94
CA GLY A 317 8.48 51.71 -15.10
C GLY A 317 7.23 50.85 -15.28
N TRP A 318 7.34 49.70 -15.94
CA TRP A 318 6.23 48.76 -16.15
C TRP A 318 6.06 47.76 -15.00
N GLY A 319 6.99 47.76 -14.04
CA GLY A 319 6.95 46.84 -12.89
C GLY A 319 7.51 45.46 -13.15
N LEU A 320 8.31 45.28 -14.23
CA LEU A 320 8.99 44.02 -14.52
C LEU A 320 10.20 43.83 -13.61
N ASP A 321 10.38 42.66 -13.09
CA ASP A 321 11.60 42.25 -12.39
C ASP A 321 12.61 41.57 -13.33
N GLU A 322 13.76 41.15 -12.78
CA GLU A 322 14.81 40.49 -13.54
C GLU A 322 14.35 39.16 -14.17
N ILE A 323 13.59 38.35 -13.43
CA ILE A 323 13.09 37.04 -13.90
C ILE A 323 12.12 37.23 -15.07
N GLN A 324 11.20 38.18 -14.96
CA GLN A 324 10.23 38.51 -15.99
C GLN A 324 10.90 39.09 -17.23
N ALA A 325 11.84 40.06 -17.06
CA ALA A 325 12.58 40.65 -18.16
C ALA A 325 13.40 39.61 -18.93
N LYS A 326 14.10 38.73 -18.21
CA LYS A 326 14.85 37.64 -18.81
C LYS A 326 13.94 36.68 -19.61
N ALA A 327 12.79 36.34 -19.08
CA ALA A 327 11.83 35.46 -19.74
C ALA A 327 11.29 36.08 -21.03
N ILE A 328 11.01 37.40 -21.02
CA ILE A 328 10.58 38.15 -22.22
C ILE A 328 11.65 38.10 -23.30
N LEU A 329 12.91 38.33 -22.91
CA LEU A 329 14.05 38.32 -23.85
C LEU A 329 14.34 36.94 -24.43
N GLU A 330 14.09 35.86 -23.70
CA GLU A 330 14.27 34.51 -24.16
C GLU A 330 13.20 34.11 -25.18
N LEU A 331 12.04 34.80 -25.24
CA LEU A 331 11.04 34.59 -26.26
C LEU A 331 11.52 35.23 -27.58
N ARG A 332 11.26 34.55 -28.68
CA ARG A 332 11.39 35.13 -30.02
C ARG A 332 10.31 36.20 -30.19
N LEU A 333 10.63 37.32 -30.83
CA LEU A 333 9.68 38.39 -31.09
C LEU A 333 8.42 37.89 -31.80
N GLN A 334 8.59 36.95 -32.74
CA GLN A 334 7.47 36.31 -33.44
C GLN A 334 6.50 35.59 -32.48
N ARG A 335 7.04 34.91 -31.46
CA ARG A 335 6.25 34.24 -30.44
C ARG A 335 5.53 35.23 -29.52
N LEU A 336 6.23 36.29 -29.12
CA LEU A 336 5.65 37.34 -28.28
C LEU A 336 4.49 38.04 -29.01
N THR A 337 4.68 38.42 -30.27
CA THR A 337 3.63 39.09 -31.08
C THR A 337 2.47 38.16 -31.43
N GLY A 338 2.70 36.84 -31.46
CA GLY A 338 1.66 35.83 -31.71
C GLY A 338 0.85 35.42 -30.51
N MET A 339 1.23 35.91 -29.30
CA MET A 339 0.48 35.55 -28.08
C MET A 339 -0.87 36.24 -28.03
N GLU A 340 -1.90 35.50 -27.68
CA GLU A 340 -3.24 36.02 -27.42
C GLU A 340 -3.37 36.42 -25.94
N ARG A 341 -3.51 37.73 -25.70
CA ARG A 341 -3.59 38.28 -24.35
C ARG A 341 -4.69 37.64 -23.50
N GLU A 342 -5.86 37.43 -24.07
CA GLU A 342 -7.02 36.87 -23.36
C GLU A 342 -6.77 35.43 -22.89
N LYS A 343 -6.08 34.61 -23.69
CA LYS A 343 -5.70 33.24 -23.28
C LYS A 343 -4.71 33.25 -22.11
N ILE A 344 -3.72 34.14 -22.18
CA ILE A 344 -2.73 34.27 -21.10
C ILE A 344 -3.40 34.79 -19.83
N LYS A 345 -4.30 35.77 -19.96
CA LYS A 345 -5.07 36.32 -18.84
C LYS A 345 -5.94 35.23 -18.17
N GLN A 346 -6.60 34.40 -18.98
CA GLN A 346 -7.39 33.28 -18.47
C GLN A 346 -6.51 32.28 -17.72
N GLU A 347 -5.39 31.89 -18.29
CA GLU A 347 -4.42 30.99 -17.64
C GLU A 347 -3.89 31.57 -16.33
N TYR A 348 -3.56 32.85 -16.32
CA TYR A 348 -3.14 33.58 -15.12
C TYR A 348 -4.23 33.54 -14.03
N ASP A 349 -5.46 33.85 -14.39
CA ASP A 349 -6.59 33.86 -13.45
C ASP A 349 -6.84 32.47 -12.86
N GLU A 350 -6.73 31.43 -13.66
CA GLU A 350 -6.84 30.03 -13.20
C GLU A 350 -5.71 29.68 -12.21
N LEU A 351 -4.47 30.11 -12.52
CA LEU A 351 -3.35 29.90 -11.61
C LEU A 351 -3.52 30.66 -10.29
N MET A 352 -4.07 31.88 -10.32
CA MET A 352 -4.33 32.63 -9.11
C MET A 352 -5.42 31.96 -8.23
N LYS A 353 -6.41 31.34 -8.84
CA LYS A 353 -7.39 30.53 -8.10
C LYS A 353 -6.73 29.32 -7.45
N LEU A 354 -5.86 28.63 -8.21
CA LEU A 354 -5.11 27.48 -7.67
C LEU A 354 -4.21 27.90 -6.50
N ILE A 355 -3.49 29.02 -6.64
CA ILE A 355 -2.62 29.56 -5.58
C ILE A 355 -3.43 29.86 -4.32
N THR A 356 -4.59 30.47 -4.45
CA THR A 356 -5.49 30.75 -3.33
C THR A 356 -5.93 29.46 -2.64
N TYR A 357 -6.32 28.44 -3.40
CA TYR A 357 -6.70 27.14 -2.89
C TYR A 357 -5.53 26.46 -2.14
N LEU A 358 -4.32 26.46 -2.74
CA LEU A 358 -3.17 25.82 -2.13
C LEU A 358 -2.72 26.53 -0.83
N LYS A 359 -2.77 27.86 -0.79
CA LYS A 359 -2.51 28.62 0.44
C LYS A 359 -3.53 28.32 1.53
N ASP A 360 -4.79 28.23 1.18
CA ASP A 360 -5.87 27.87 2.12
C ASP A 360 -5.65 26.47 2.68
N LEU A 361 -5.32 25.51 1.83
CA LEU A 361 -5.02 24.13 2.24
C LEU A 361 -3.83 24.07 3.21
N LEU A 362 -2.77 24.84 2.96
CA LEU A 362 -1.61 24.91 3.87
C LEU A 362 -1.95 25.55 5.22
N SER A 363 -2.93 26.45 5.27
CA SER A 363 -3.32 27.15 6.49
C SER A 363 -4.35 26.41 7.34
N ASP A 364 -4.95 25.35 6.80
CA ASP A 364 -6.09 24.64 7.44
C ASP A 364 -5.84 23.14 7.53
N GLU A 365 -5.53 22.66 8.74
CA GLU A 365 -5.27 21.25 9.02
C GLU A 365 -6.49 20.37 8.71
N VAL A 366 -7.69 20.82 9.03
CA VAL A 366 -8.92 20.04 8.77
C VAL A 366 -9.09 19.78 7.29
N LYS A 367 -8.83 20.78 6.46
CA LYS A 367 -8.88 20.62 4.99
C LYS A 367 -7.82 19.64 4.48
N ARG A 368 -6.63 19.66 5.05
CA ARG A 368 -5.58 18.71 4.68
C ARG A 368 -5.97 17.26 5.01
N PHE A 369 -6.54 17.03 6.18
CA PHE A 369 -7.02 15.69 6.54
C PHE A 369 -8.24 15.25 5.73
N ASP A 370 -9.08 16.17 5.29
CA ASP A 370 -10.15 15.86 4.32
C ASP A 370 -9.58 15.38 2.98
N VAL A 371 -8.49 15.97 2.50
CA VAL A 371 -7.77 15.49 1.32
C VAL A 371 -7.23 14.08 1.54
N ILE A 372 -6.62 13.81 2.69
CA ILE A 372 -6.09 12.49 3.03
C ILE A 372 -7.21 11.44 3.05
N LYS A 373 -8.34 11.75 3.69
CA LYS A 373 -9.51 10.84 3.72
C LYS A 373 -10.02 10.55 2.32
N LYS A 374 -10.11 11.57 1.48
CA LYS A 374 -10.56 11.39 0.08
C LYS A 374 -9.61 10.49 -0.71
N GLU A 375 -8.31 10.69 -0.57
CA GLU A 375 -7.30 9.86 -1.23
C GLU A 375 -7.37 8.39 -0.75
N LEU A 376 -7.55 8.17 0.55
CA LEU A 376 -7.74 6.82 1.12
C LEU A 376 -9.02 6.16 0.60
N LEU A 377 -10.11 6.90 0.50
CA LEU A 377 -11.37 6.39 -0.04
C LEU A 377 -11.25 6.03 -1.53
N GLU A 378 -10.48 6.77 -2.30
CA GLU A 378 -10.19 6.44 -3.71
C GLU A 378 -9.44 5.11 -3.82
N ILE A 379 -8.45 4.87 -2.97
CA ILE A 379 -7.71 3.61 -2.92
C ILE A 379 -8.64 2.45 -2.51
N LYS A 380 -9.47 2.66 -1.50
CA LYS A 380 -10.45 1.68 -1.05
C LYS A 380 -11.42 1.30 -2.18
N GLU A 381 -11.94 2.28 -2.90
CA GLU A 381 -12.89 2.05 -3.99
C GLU A 381 -12.27 1.25 -5.13
N LYS A 382 -11.02 1.57 -5.50
CA LYS A 382 -10.34 0.89 -6.63
C LYS A 382 -9.82 -0.49 -6.29
N PHE A 383 -9.32 -0.71 -5.07
CA PHE A 383 -8.55 -1.89 -4.71
C PHE A 383 -9.08 -2.64 -3.50
N GLY A 384 -10.06 -2.11 -2.79
CA GLY A 384 -10.68 -2.76 -1.66
C GLY A 384 -11.35 -4.08 -2.06
N ASP A 385 -11.27 -5.06 -1.18
CA ASP A 385 -11.85 -6.37 -1.40
C ASP A 385 -12.41 -6.96 -0.11
N GLY A 386 -13.07 -8.10 -0.23
CA GLY A 386 -13.58 -8.85 0.89
C GLY A 386 -12.49 -9.58 1.65
N ARG A 387 -12.77 -9.91 2.89
CA ARG A 387 -11.91 -10.69 3.76
C ARG A 387 -11.77 -12.13 3.25
N LYS A 388 -10.54 -12.64 3.18
CA LYS A 388 -10.24 -14.03 2.80
C LYS A 388 -10.17 -14.98 4.00
N THR A 389 -9.67 -14.48 5.14
CA THR A 389 -9.50 -15.27 6.36
C THR A 389 -10.73 -15.15 7.25
N GLU A 390 -11.34 -16.29 7.61
CA GLU A 390 -12.47 -16.33 8.53
C GLU A 390 -11.99 -16.16 9.98
N ILE A 391 -12.86 -15.60 10.81
CA ILE A 391 -12.61 -15.40 12.24
C ILE A 391 -13.58 -16.29 13.01
N THR A 392 -13.06 -17.19 13.84
CA THR A 392 -13.86 -18.00 14.76
C THR A 392 -13.50 -17.65 16.18
N ASP A 393 -14.49 -17.15 16.93
CA ASP A 393 -14.33 -16.97 18.37
C ASP A 393 -14.61 -18.30 19.07
N LEU A 394 -13.75 -18.66 20.05
CA LEU A 394 -13.88 -19.91 20.81
C LEU A 394 -15.21 -20.02 21.55
N ASP A 395 -15.82 -18.88 21.90
CA ASP A 395 -17.11 -18.85 22.57
C ASP A 395 -18.27 -19.33 21.69
N ASP A 396 -18.11 -19.32 20.37
CA ASP A 396 -19.12 -19.79 19.42
C ASP A 396 -19.09 -21.33 19.26
N GLU A 397 -18.01 -22.01 19.63
CA GLU A 397 -17.91 -23.48 19.57
C GLU A 397 -18.59 -24.18 20.73
N VAL A 398 -18.82 -23.50 21.85
CA VAL A 398 -19.44 -24.11 23.06
C VAL A 398 -20.97 -24.23 22.93
N VAL A 399 -21.56 -23.59 21.92
CA VAL A 399 -23.03 -23.57 21.70
C VAL A 399 -23.46 -24.65 20.70
N GLY A 400 -22.52 -25.42 20.14
CA GLY A 400 -22.77 -26.43 19.12
C GLY A 400 -22.66 -27.89 19.57
N GLU A 401 -22.72 -28.20 20.88
CA GLU A 401 -22.86 -29.59 21.38
C GLU A 401 -24.31 -29.98 21.60
#